data_c50d8df1a36e43dd81baa0a6d285bc2d
#
_entry.id   c50d8df1a36e43dd81baa0a6d285bc2d
#
_cell.length_a   1.000
_cell.length_b   1.000
_cell.length_c   1.000
_cell.angle_alpha   90.00
_cell.angle_beta   90.00
_cell.angle_gamma   90.00
#
_symmetry.space_group_name_H-M   'P 1'
#
loop_
_entity.id
_entity.type
_entity.pdbx_description
1 polymer ?
#
loop_
_entity_poly.entity_id
_entity_poly.type
_entity_poly.pdbx_seq_one_letter_code
_entity_poly.pdbx_strand_id
1 'polypeptide(L)'
;MSKVLITSALPYINGVPHLGHMVGCLLPSDVYARYMRMMGNEVLYVCGTDEHGTASEVGALKEGMPVEEYCDKYHARHAQTYRDFNLSFDYFGRTSSEQNKEITYHIFSQLDKNGYIAEKTMKQIYSVDDKMFLADRFITGTCPHCGYEKARGDQCENCTKVLEPTDLINARSTISGSTNLEVRETKHLFLNLPKIETKLVEWL
;
A
#
# COMPACT_ATOMS: atom_id res chain seq x y z
N MET A 1 14.08 -31.73 -9.76
CA MET A 1 13.11 -31.17 -8.82
C MET A 1 13.64 -29.80 -8.38
N SER A 2 12.94 -28.74 -8.75
CA SER A 2 13.37 -27.37 -8.45
C SER A 2 12.53 -26.84 -7.27
N LYS A 3 13.10 -25.88 -6.50
CA LYS A 3 12.35 -25.13 -5.50
C LYS A 3 11.78 -23.88 -6.17
N VAL A 4 10.47 -23.67 -6.04
CA VAL A 4 9.74 -22.58 -6.69
C VAL A 4 8.97 -21.79 -5.63
N LEU A 5 9.30 -20.51 -5.50
CA LEU A 5 8.52 -19.55 -4.71
C LEU A 5 7.55 -18.82 -5.65
N ILE A 6 6.28 -18.85 -5.30
CA ILE A 6 5.22 -18.11 -6.02
C ILE A 6 4.60 -17.11 -5.07
N THR A 7 4.50 -15.88 -5.50
CA THR A 7 3.84 -14.79 -4.77
C THR A 7 2.76 -14.17 -5.63
N SER A 8 1.64 -13.80 -5.02
CA SER A 8 0.63 -12.95 -5.64
C SER A 8 0.78 -11.52 -5.10
N ALA A 9 0.33 -10.53 -5.85
CA ALA A 9 0.21 -9.18 -5.32
C ALA A 9 -0.72 -9.19 -4.09
N LEU A 10 -0.28 -8.52 -3.03
CA LEU A 10 -1.03 -8.43 -1.77
C LEU A 10 -2.23 -7.50 -1.97
N PRO A 11 -3.49 -7.98 -1.82
CA PRO A 11 -4.65 -7.11 -1.93
C PRO A 11 -4.74 -6.17 -0.73
N TYR A 12 -5.02 -4.88 -1.00
CA TYR A 12 -5.30 -3.91 0.04
C TYR A 12 -6.58 -4.26 0.81
N ILE A 13 -6.57 -4.00 2.11
CA ILE A 13 -7.78 -4.04 2.93
C ILE A 13 -8.56 -2.74 2.75
N ASN A 14 -9.44 -2.71 1.74
CA ASN A 14 -10.35 -1.60 1.46
C ASN A 14 -11.80 -2.08 1.19
N GLY A 15 -12.13 -3.28 1.62
CA GLY A 15 -13.40 -3.96 1.41
C GLY A 15 -13.24 -5.42 1.03
N VAL A 16 -14.29 -6.03 0.50
CA VAL A 16 -14.26 -7.42 0.02
C VAL A 16 -13.52 -7.54 -1.31
N PRO A 17 -12.81 -8.67 -1.58
CA PRO A 17 -12.17 -8.87 -2.87
C PRO A 17 -13.23 -8.96 -3.99
N HIS A 18 -12.94 -8.36 -5.12
CA HIS A 18 -13.77 -8.42 -6.31
C HIS A 18 -13.14 -9.28 -7.41
N LEU A 19 -13.90 -9.56 -8.47
CA LEU A 19 -13.45 -10.40 -9.59
C LEU A 19 -12.10 -9.99 -10.18
N GLY A 20 -11.80 -8.68 -10.22
CA GLY A 20 -10.51 -8.20 -10.72
C GLY A 20 -9.32 -8.71 -9.91
N HIS A 21 -9.43 -8.81 -8.58
CA HIS A 21 -8.40 -9.41 -7.74
C HIS A 21 -8.24 -10.90 -8.04
N MET A 22 -9.37 -11.61 -8.20
CA MET A 22 -9.36 -13.04 -8.47
C MET A 22 -8.73 -13.36 -9.82
N VAL A 23 -9.26 -12.77 -10.90
CA VAL A 23 -8.88 -13.10 -12.29
C VAL A 23 -7.52 -12.47 -12.67
N GLY A 24 -7.24 -11.26 -12.17
CA GLY A 24 -6.02 -10.53 -12.54
C GLY A 24 -4.75 -11.00 -11.82
N CYS A 25 -4.88 -11.60 -10.64
CA CYS A 25 -3.73 -11.92 -9.80
C CYS A 25 -3.78 -13.31 -9.15
N LEU A 26 -4.84 -13.61 -8.40
CA LEU A 26 -4.83 -14.77 -7.50
C LEU A 26 -5.01 -16.10 -8.24
N LEU A 27 -5.99 -16.20 -9.13
CA LEU A 27 -6.23 -17.42 -9.91
C LEU A 27 -5.09 -17.77 -10.86
N PRO A 28 -4.50 -16.83 -11.62
CA PRO A 28 -3.33 -17.15 -12.45
C PRO A 28 -2.15 -17.72 -11.65
N SER A 29 -1.88 -17.15 -10.48
CA SER A 29 -0.80 -17.63 -9.60
C SER A 29 -1.12 -19.00 -9.02
N ASP A 30 -2.37 -19.26 -8.65
CA ASP A 30 -2.81 -20.58 -8.15
C ASP A 30 -2.72 -21.66 -9.23
N VAL A 31 -3.17 -21.35 -10.45
CA VAL A 31 -3.05 -22.27 -11.60
C VAL A 31 -1.58 -22.62 -11.84
N TYR A 32 -0.70 -21.63 -11.82
CA TYR A 32 0.72 -21.85 -11.98
C TYR A 32 1.33 -22.68 -10.85
N ALA A 33 0.93 -22.41 -9.61
CA ALA A 33 1.38 -23.18 -8.44
C ALA A 33 0.98 -24.65 -8.55
N ARG A 34 -0.27 -24.92 -8.93
CA ARG A 34 -0.77 -26.29 -9.16
C ARG A 34 -0.02 -26.98 -10.30
N TYR A 35 0.18 -26.29 -11.40
CA TYR A 35 0.94 -26.82 -12.53
C TYR A 35 2.37 -27.21 -12.11
N MET A 36 3.09 -26.33 -11.41
CA MET A 36 4.46 -26.60 -10.97
C MET A 36 4.53 -27.79 -9.98
N ARG A 37 3.54 -27.92 -9.08
CA ARG A 37 3.43 -29.11 -8.20
C ARG A 37 3.18 -30.39 -9.00
N MET A 38 2.30 -30.35 -10.01
CA MET A 38 2.04 -31.50 -10.90
C MET A 38 3.29 -31.91 -11.69
N MET A 39 4.18 -30.94 -12.02
CA MET A 39 5.47 -31.22 -12.66
C MET A 39 6.54 -31.75 -11.68
N GLY A 40 6.16 -32.03 -10.43
CA GLY A 40 7.05 -32.62 -9.43
C GLY A 40 8.02 -31.63 -8.76
N ASN A 41 7.75 -30.33 -8.82
CA ASN A 41 8.57 -29.33 -8.12
C ASN A 41 8.10 -29.12 -6.68
N GLU A 42 9.04 -28.74 -5.81
CA GLU A 42 8.75 -28.26 -4.46
C GLU A 42 8.28 -26.79 -4.57
N VAL A 43 7.01 -26.53 -4.28
CA VAL A 43 6.39 -25.21 -4.47
C VAL A 43 5.97 -24.61 -3.15
N LEU A 44 6.38 -23.38 -2.88
CA LEU A 44 5.86 -22.53 -1.81
C LEU A 44 5.05 -21.39 -2.46
N TYR A 45 3.72 -21.41 -2.26
CA TYR A 45 2.82 -20.36 -2.76
C TYR A 45 2.28 -19.55 -1.58
N VAL A 46 2.65 -18.27 -1.53
CA VAL A 46 2.31 -17.37 -0.43
C VAL A 46 1.62 -16.11 -0.92
N CYS A 47 0.72 -15.59 -0.11
CA CYS A 47 0.06 -14.31 -0.27
C CYS A 47 -0.32 -13.76 1.12
N GLY A 48 -0.94 -12.60 1.16
CA GLY A 48 -1.44 -12.00 2.39
C GLY A 48 -2.29 -10.77 2.10
N THR A 49 -2.80 -10.13 3.15
CA THR A 49 -3.48 -8.85 3.06
C THR A 49 -2.51 -7.69 3.31
N ASP A 50 -2.60 -6.65 2.48
CA ASP A 50 -1.89 -5.40 2.70
C ASP A 50 -2.75 -4.48 3.57
N GLU A 51 -2.32 -4.28 4.83
CA GLU A 51 -3.11 -3.66 5.88
C GLU A 51 -2.61 -2.28 6.30
N HIS A 52 -1.44 -1.89 5.81
CA HIS A 52 -0.89 -0.57 6.10
C HIS A 52 -1.24 0.45 5.01
N GLY A 53 -1.45 1.69 5.45
CA GLY A 53 -1.68 2.83 4.58
C GLY A 53 -3.11 3.33 4.52
N THR A 54 -3.29 4.39 3.75
CA THR A 54 -4.54 5.19 3.70
C THR A 54 -5.78 4.43 3.23
N ALA A 55 -5.61 3.35 2.48
CA ALA A 55 -6.75 2.57 1.99
C ALA A 55 -7.56 1.93 3.13
N SER A 56 -6.85 1.31 4.09
CA SER A 56 -7.47 0.71 5.29
C SER A 56 -8.02 1.78 6.23
N GLU A 57 -7.30 2.89 6.41
CA GLU A 57 -7.74 4.02 7.24
C GLU A 57 -9.04 4.65 6.73
N VAL A 58 -9.12 4.93 5.42
CA VAL A 58 -10.35 5.45 4.77
C VAL A 58 -11.51 4.46 4.91
N GLY A 59 -11.24 3.17 4.76
CA GLY A 59 -12.25 2.12 4.94
C GLY A 59 -12.79 2.09 6.37
N ALA A 60 -11.90 2.10 7.35
CA ALA A 60 -12.24 2.11 8.76
C ALA A 60 -13.06 3.35 9.17
N LEU A 61 -12.64 4.54 8.72
CA LEU A 61 -13.37 5.79 8.95
C LEU A 61 -14.79 5.75 8.39
N LYS A 62 -14.98 5.20 7.18
CA LYS A 62 -16.32 5.08 6.56
C LYS A 62 -17.24 4.15 7.33
N GLU A 63 -16.70 3.11 7.96
CA GLU A 63 -17.46 2.15 8.77
C GLU A 63 -17.53 2.56 10.24
N GLY A 64 -16.87 3.63 10.66
CA GLY A 64 -16.92 4.15 12.03
C GLY A 64 -16.27 3.22 13.05
N MET A 65 -15.23 2.48 12.66
CA MET A 65 -14.56 1.53 13.55
C MET A 65 -13.03 1.76 13.58
N PRO A 66 -12.32 1.24 14.61
CA PRO A 66 -10.87 1.25 14.65
C PRO A 66 -10.26 0.52 13.47
N VAL A 67 -9.10 1.00 12.96
CA VAL A 67 -8.44 0.43 11.77
C VAL A 67 -8.02 -1.02 11.98
N GLU A 68 -7.62 -1.40 13.18
CA GLU A 68 -7.26 -2.78 13.52
C GLU A 68 -8.45 -3.73 13.39
N GLU A 69 -9.61 -3.34 13.95
CA GLU A 69 -10.86 -4.14 13.85
C GLU A 69 -11.34 -4.24 12.39
N TYR A 70 -11.18 -3.16 11.62
CA TYR A 70 -11.48 -3.15 10.20
C TYR A 70 -10.59 -4.13 9.45
N CYS A 71 -9.28 -4.13 9.69
CA CYS A 71 -8.33 -5.05 9.08
C CYS A 71 -8.62 -6.50 9.48
N ASP A 72 -8.91 -6.79 10.74
CA ASP A 72 -9.28 -8.13 11.21
C ASP A 72 -10.52 -8.67 10.49
N LYS A 73 -11.57 -7.86 10.43
CA LYS A 73 -12.82 -8.19 9.75
C LYS A 73 -12.60 -8.54 8.29
N TYR A 74 -11.86 -7.70 7.57
CA TYR A 74 -11.68 -7.89 6.13
C TYR A 74 -10.61 -8.92 5.79
N HIS A 75 -9.57 -9.08 6.60
CA HIS A 75 -8.64 -10.21 6.47
C HIS A 75 -9.37 -11.55 6.55
N ALA A 76 -10.24 -11.72 7.55
CA ALA A 76 -11.04 -12.92 7.70
C ALA A 76 -11.97 -13.15 6.49
N ARG A 77 -12.57 -12.09 5.94
CA ARG A 77 -13.39 -12.12 4.72
C ARG A 77 -12.60 -12.55 3.49
N HIS A 78 -11.41 -11.96 3.28
CA HIS A 78 -10.50 -12.33 2.21
C HIS A 78 -10.10 -13.81 2.31
N ALA A 79 -9.64 -14.24 3.49
CA ALA A 79 -9.25 -15.61 3.73
C ALA A 79 -10.41 -16.60 3.46
N GLN A 80 -11.64 -16.26 3.86
CA GLN A 80 -12.81 -17.09 3.57
C GLN A 80 -13.11 -17.16 2.07
N THR A 81 -13.14 -16.01 1.38
CA THR A 81 -13.37 -15.95 -0.06
C THR A 81 -12.36 -16.80 -0.82
N TYR A 82 -11.08 -16.75 -0.45
CA TYR A 82 -10.04 -17.50 -1.13
C TYR A 82 -10.15 -19.02 -0.88
N ARG A 83 -10.59 -19.43 0.31
CA ARG A 83 -10.95 -20.83 0.58
C ARG A 83 -12.13 -21.28 -0.28
N ASP A 84 -13.17 -20.45 -0.43
CA ASP A 84 -14.35 -20.77 -1.23
C ASP A 84 -14.00 -20.92 -2.73
N PHE A 85 -13.00 -20.17 -3.21
CA PHE A 85 -12.42 -20.35 -4.54
C PHE A 85 -11.36 -21.46 -4.62
N ASN A 86 -11.13 -22.19 -3.53
CA ASN A 86 -10.17 -23.29 -3.42
C ASN A 86 -8.74 -22.87 -3.84
N LEU A 87 -8.31 -21.65 -3.51
CA LEU A 87 -6.93 -21.21 -3.74
C LEU A 87 -5.96 -22.01 -2.85
N SER A 88 -4.88 -22.49 -3.42
CA SER A 88 -3.97 -23.45 -2.80
C SER A 88 -2.74 -22.80 -2.15
N PHE A 89 -2.92 -21.67 -1.46
CA PHE A 89 -1.83 -21.06 -0.68
C PHE A 89 -1.27 -22.05 0.35
N ASP A 90 0.05 -22.11 0.45
CA ASP A 90 0.72 -22.75 1.57
C ASP A 90 0.67 -21.85 2.81
N TYR A 91 0.69 -20.54 2.60
CA TYR A 91 0.51 -19.54 3.65
C TYR A 91 -0.22 -18.31 3.13
N PHE A 92 -1.26 -17.90 3.86
CA PHE A 92 -1.96 -16.63 3.65
C PHE A 92 -1.82 -15.78 4.91
N GLY A 93 -0.95 -14.77 4.85
CA GLY A 93 -0.57 -13.94 5.97
C GLY A 93 -1.21 -12.54 5.96
N ARG A 94 -0.59 -11.64 6.71
CA ARG A 94 -1.00 -10.24 6.80
C ARG A 94 0.21 -9.35 7.11
N THR A 95 0.24 -8.14 6.54
CA THR A 95 1.37 -7.22 6.72
C THR A 95 1.43 -6.63 8.13
N SER A 96 0.32 -6.64 8.90
CA SER A 96 0.27 -6.20 10.30
C SER A 96 0.72 -7.26 11.31
N SER A 97 1.16 -8.46 10.87
CA SER A 97 1.62 -9.50 11.77
C SER A 97 2.91 -9.09 12.50
N GLU A 98 3.10 -9.58 13.73
CA GLU A 98 4.30 -9.30 14.51
C GLU A 98 5.57 -9.79 13.80
N GLN A 99 5.51 -10.94 13.12
CA GLN A 99 6.63 -11.47 12.32
C GLN A 99 7.05 -10.50 11.20
N ASN A 100 6.07 -9.92 10.49
CA ASN A 100 6.36 -8.95 9.44
C ASN A 100 6.97 -7.66 10.03
N LYS A 101 6.49 -7.22 11.17
CA LYS A 101 7.01 -6.06 11.89
C LYS A 101 8.48 -6.27 12.31
N GLU A 102 8.80 -7.42 12.91
CA GLU A 102 10.17 -7.76 13.31
C GLU A 102 11.13 -7.77 12.11
N ILE A 103 10.72 -8.40 11.00
CA ILE A 103 11.53 -8.45 9.78
C ILE A 103 11.69 -7.06 9.16
N THR A 104 10.63 -6.26 9.13
CA THR A 104 10.67 -4.88 8.62
C THR A 104 11.66 -4.02 9.41
N TYR A 105 11.62 -4.09 10.74
CA TYR A 105 12.57 -3.37 11.59
C TYR A 105 14.01 -3.89 11.40
N HIS A 106 14.18 -5.19 11.25
CA HIS A 106 15.50 -5.77 10.99
C HIS A 106 16.07 -5.24 9.66
N ILE A 107 15.30 -5.32 8.57
CA ILE A 107 15.71 -4.84 7.24
C ILE A 107 16.04 -3.34 7.29
N PHE A 108 15.15 -2.54 7.86
CA PHE A 108 15.37 -1.10 8.01
C PHE A 108 16.68 -0.81 8.77
N SER A 109 16.89 -1.47 9.90
CA SER A 109 18.10 -1.30 10.71
C SER A 109 19.37 -1.68 9.94
N GLN A 110 19.33 -2.71 9.09
CA GLN A 110 20.47 -3.07 8.25
C GLN A 110 20.72 -2.04 7.15
N LEU A 111 19.67 -1.52 6.53
CA LEU A 111 19.77 -0.46 5.52
C LEU A 111 20.36 0.81 6.12
N ASP A 112 19.92 1.20 7.30
CA ASP A 112 20.44 2.38 8.00
C ASP A 112 21.92 2.20 8.41
N LYS A 113 22.27 1.10 9.04
CA LYS A 113 23.67 0.76 9.41
C LYS A 113 24.62 0.75 8.21
N ASN A 114 24.13 0.37 7.04
CA ASN A 114 24.90 0.36 5.80
C ASN A 114 24.87 1.71 5.06
N GLY A 115 24.24 2.74 5.61
CA GLY A 115 24.20 4.09 5.05
C GLY A 115 23.33 4.23 3.81
N TYR A 116 22.33 3.35 3.64
CA TYR A 116 21.39 3.41 2.53
C TYR A 116 20.14 4.24 2.84
N ILE A 117 20.00 4.73 4.07
CA ILE A 117 18.91 5.63 4.45
C ILE A 117 19.39 7.09 4.34
N ALA A 118 18.57 7.93 3.76
CA ALA A 118 18.78 9.37 3.66
C ALA A 118 17.60 10.13 4.27
N GLU A 119 17.89 11.16 5.09
CA GLU A 119 16.86 12.06 5.62
C GLU A 119 16.67 13.23 4.66
N LYS A 120 15.40 13.58 4.39
CA LYS A 120 15.03 14.79 3.63
C LYS A 120 13.89 15.52 4.34
N THR A 121 14.01 16.84 4.39
CA THR A 121 12.91 17.70 4.80
C THR A 121 11.99 17.94 3.60
N MET A 122 10.70 17.74 3.79
CA MET A 122 9.66 17.94 2.80
C MET A 122 8.57 18.86 3.36
N LYS A 123 7.84 19.51 2.47
CA LYS A 123 6.64 20.28 2.81
C LYS A 123 5.44 19.37 2.65
N GLN A 124 4.61 19.31 3.69
CA GLN A 124 3.35 18.56 3.67
C GLN A 124 2.20 19.43 4.19
N ILE A 125 1.00 19.11 3.76
CA ILE A 125 -0.22 19.75 4.24
C ILE A 125 -0.62 19.16 5.59
N TYR A 126 -0.81 20.02 6.56
CA TYR A 126 -1.33 19.71 7.90
C TYR A 126 -2.72 20.30 8.04
N SER A 127 -3.68 19.50 8.40
CA SER A 127 -5.03 19.96 8.77
C SER A 127 -5.05 20.32 10.24
N VAL A 128 -5.35 21.59 10.53
CA VAL A 128 -5.42 22.09 11.90
C VAL A 128 -6.63 21.48 12.63
N ASP A 129 -7.74 21.33 11.92
CA ASP A 129 -8.98 20.80 12.48
C ASP A 129 -8.91 19.29 12.72
N ASP A 130 -8.30 18.55 11.78
CA ASP A 130 -8.08 17.09 11.91
C ASP A 130 -6.86 16.76 12.81
N LYS A 131 -6.01 17.75 13.12
CA LYS A 131 -4.80 17.65 13.96
C LYS A 131 -3.79 16.63 13.44
N MET A 132 -3.67 16.51 12.11
CA MET A 132 -2.76 15.55 11.48
C MET A 132 -2.21 16.05 10.15
N PHE A 133 -1.07 15.49 9.74
CA PHE A 133 -0.61 15.59 8.36
C PHE A 133 -1.52 14.78 7.45
N LEU A 134 -1.94 15.37 6.34
CA LEU A 134 -2.81 14.70 5.38
C LEU A 134 -1.96 13.96 4.35
N ALA A 135 -2.21 12.67 4.19
CA ALA A 135 -1.72 11.92 3.05
C ALA A 135 -2.46 12.37 1.77
N ASP A 136 -1.86 12.13 0.61
CA ASP A 136 -2.35 12.61 -0.69
C ASP A 136 -3.83 12.30 -0.94
N ARG A 137 -4.29 11.12 -0.51
CA ARG A 137 -5.69 10.67 -0.65
C ARG A 137 -6.67 11.34 0.32
N PHE A 138 -6.16 11.98 1.35
CA PHE A 138 -6.96 12.77 2.30
C PHE A 138 -7.08 14.24 1.89
N ILE A 139 -6.55 14.61 0.72
CA ILE A 139 -6.63 15.97 0.19
C ILE A 139 -7.33 15.95 -1.16
N THR A 140 -8.25 16.88 -1.34
CA THR A 140 -8.89 17.13 -2.62
C THR A 140 -8.94 18.63 -2.89
N GLY A 141 -8.96 19.01 -4.16
CA GLY A 141 -9.02 20.41 -4.56
C GLY A 141 -9.18 20.55 -6.06
N THR A 142 -8.99 21.77 -6.56
CA THR A 142 -9.05 22.05 -7.99
C THR A 142 -7.67 21.86 -8.62
N CYS A 143 -7.63 21.06 -9.70
CA CYS A 143 -6.41 20.85 -10.46
C CYS A 143 -5.93 22.15 -11.11
N PRO A 144 -4.68 22.59 -10.91
CA PRO A 144 -4.16 23.83 -11.51
C PRO A 144 -4.00 23.74 -13.03
N HIS A 145 -4.00 22.53 -13.61
CA HIS A 145 -3.79 22.31 -15.05
C HIS A 145 -5.07 22.30 -15.86
N CYS A 146 -6.16 21.70 -15.35
CA CYS A 146 -7.38 21.50 -16.12
C CYS A 146 -8.66 22.01 -15.45
N GLY A 147 -8.58 22.57 -14.24
CA GLY A 147 -9.72 23.08 -13.51
C GLY A 147 -10.66 22.04 -12.92
N TYR A 148 -10.30 20.74 -12.94
CA TYR A 148 -11.12 19.70 -12.34
C TYR A 148 -11.17 19.87 -10.81
N GLU A 149 -12.38 20.03 -10.25
CA GLU A 149 -12.60 20.43 -8.85
C GLU A 149 -12.46 19.31 -7.82
N LYS A 150 -12.24 18.08 -8.24
CA LYS A 150 -12.13 16.89 -7.37
C LYS A 150 -10.80 16.18 -7.53
N ALA A 151 -9.76 16.89 -7.97
CA ALA A 151 -8.44 16.31 -8.10
C ALA A 151 -7.87 15.93 -6.72
N ARG A 152 -7.14 14.83 -6.68
CA ARG A 152 -6.41 14.37 -5.48
C ARG A 152 -5.00 14.94 -5.43
N GLY A 153 -4.34 14.79 -4.28
CA GLY A 153 -3.02 15.35 -4.06
C GLY A 153 -1.88 14.66 -4.80
N ASP A 154 -2.10 13.46 -5.35
CA ASP A 154 -1.09 12.68 -6.06
C ASP A 154 -1.23 12.75 -7.59
N GLN A 155 -2.45 12.75 -8.10
CA GLN A 155 -2.72 12.78 -9.53
C GLN A 155 -4.11 13.32 -9.81
N CYS A 156 -4.27 14.06 -10.91
CA CYS A 156 -5.57 14.48 -11.39
C CYS A 156 -6.24 13.36 -12.19
N GLU A 157 -7.40 12.89 -11.76
CA GLU A 157 -8.16 11.83 -12.43
C GLU A 157 -8.70 12.25 -13.81
N ASN A 158 -8.81 13.55 -14.07
CA ASN A 158 -9.31 14.05 -15.35
C ASN A 158 -8.21 14.22 -16.42
N CYS A 159 -7.09 14.87 -16.07
CA CYS A 159 -6.00 15.12 -17.02
C CYS A 159 -4.76 14.25 -16.82
N THR A 160 -4.77 13.34 -15.86
CA THR A 160 -3.73 12.36 -15.52
C THR A 160 -2.37 12.95 -15.11
N LYS A 161 -2.26 14.26 -14.97
CA LYS A 161 -1.02 14.89 -14.52
C LYS A 161 -0.76 14.59 -13.04
N VAL A 162 0.50 14.27 -12.75
CA VAL A 162 0.98 14.15 -11.37
C VAL A 162 0.90 15.52 -10.72
N LEU A 163 0.47 15.55 -9.47
CA LEU A 163 0.29 16.75 -8.65
C LEU A 163 1.05 16.58 -7.33
N GLU A 164 1.51 17.69 -6.79
CA GLU A 164 1.88 17.76 -5.38
C GLU A 164 0.65 18.27 -4.60
N PRO A 165 0.39 17.79 -3.38
CA PRO A 165 -0.75 18.25 -2.58
C PRO A 165 -0.80 19.77 -2.40
N THR A 166 0.37 20.41 -2.37
CA THR A 166 0.53 21.87 -2.23
C THR A 166 0.16 22.67 -3.49
N ASP A 167 0.00 22.00 -4.64
CA ASP A 167 -0.35 22.66 -5.90
C ASP A 167 -1.86 22.80 -6.09
N LEU A 168 -2.66 22.06 -5.33
CA LEU A 168 -4.10 22.08 -5.43
C LEU A 168 -4.68 23.45 -5.06
N ILE A 169 -5.52 23.98 -5.92
CA ILE A 169 -6.28 25.21 -5.66
C ILE A 169 -7.49 24.85 -4.80
N ASN A 170 -7.78 25.67 -3.78
CA ASN A 170 -8.87 25.44 -2.82
C ASN A 170 -8.82 24.03 -2.20
N ALA A 171 -7.62 23.61 -1.78
CA ALA A 171 -7.41 22.33 -1.14
C ALA A 171 -8.26 22.19 0.14
N ARG A 172 -8.76 20.99 0.39
CA ARG A 172 -9.55 20.65 1.58
C ARG A 172 -9.29 19.22 2.03
N SER A 173 -9.44 18.99 3.33
CA SER A 173 -9.42 17.66 3.90
C SER A 173 -10.63 16.85 3.41
N THR A 174 -10.43 15.60 3.01
CA THR A 174 -11.54 14.67 2.70
C THR A 174 -12.11 14.02 3.95
N ILE A 175 -11.48 14.19 5.12
CA ILE A 175 -11.92 13.66 6.40
C ILE A 175 -13.02 14.55 6.98
N SER A 176 -12.70 15.84 7.21
CA SER A 176 -13.60 16.81 7.84
C SER A 176 -14.24 17.78 6.85
N GLY A 177 -13.73 17.87 5.62
CA GLY A 177 -14.09 18.94 4.67
C GLY A 177 -13.40 20.27 4.94
N SER A 178 -12.56 20.34 5.97
CA SER A 178 -11.90 21.57 6.41
C SER A 178 -10.96 22.15 5.34
N THR A 179 -10.98 23.47 5.21
CA THR A 179 -10.02 24.28 4.44
C THR A 179 -8.96 24.94 5.32
N ASN A 180 -9.00 24.69 6.63
CA ASN A 180 -8.01 25.20 7.59
C ASN A 180 -6.73 24.36 7.52
N LEU A 181 -5.99 24.55 6.43
CA LEU A 181 -4.80 23.80 6.07
C LEU A 181 -3.56 24.67 6.14
N GLU A 182 -2.49 24.12 6.66
CA GLU A 182 -1.18 24.74 6.74
C GLU A 182 -0.14 23.89 6.02
N VAL A 183 0.83 24.52 5.37
CA VAL A 183 2.02 23.85 4.86
C VAL A 183 3.07 23.82 5.95
N ARG A 184 3.46 22.64 6.40
CA ARG A 184 4.48 22.44 7.44
C ARG A 184 5.63 21.60 6.91
N GLU A 185 6.82 21.86 7.43
CA GLU A 185 7.98 21.03 7.15
C GLU A 185 7.99 19.80 8.04
N THR A 186 8.32 18.64 7.44
CA THR A 186 8.48 17.39 8.14
C THR A 186 9.66 16.61 7.57
N LYS A 187 10.31 15.82 8.41
CA LYS A 187 11.47 15.00 8.03
C LYS A 187 11.02 13.61 7.64
N HIS A 188 11.49 13.15 6.50
CA HIS A 188 11.21 11.81 5.98
C HIS A 188 12.49 11.04 5.73
N LEU A 189 12.41 9.73 5.90
CA LEU A 189 13.47 8.79 5.60
C LEU A 189 13.24 8.18 4.21
N PHE A 190 14.29 8.18 3.40
CA PHE A 190 14.28 7.67 2.04
C PHE A 190 15.34 6.60 1.87
N LEU A 191 15.02 5.57 1.09
CA LEU A 191 16.02 4.64 0.58
C LEU A 191 16.84 5.33 -0.52
N ASN A 192 18.15 5.39 -0.35
CA ASN A 192 19.08 5.97 -1.31
C ASN A 192 19.35 4.96 -2.44
N LEU A 193 18.42 4.85 -3.38
CA LEU A 193 18.51 3.91 -4.50
C LEU A 193 19.79 4.08 -5.35
N PRO A 194 20.28 5.30 -5.68
CA PRO A 194 21.52 5.46 -6.41
C PRO A 194 22.74 4.77 -5.78
N LYS A 195 22.77 4.66 -4.44
CA LYS A 195 23.85 3.93 -3.76
C LYS A 195 23.79 2.40 -3.92
N ILE A 196 22.61 1.89 -4.27
CA ILE A 196 22.36 0.44 -4.38
C ILE A 196 22.44 0.01 -5.86
N GLU A 197 22.23 0.91 -6.80
CA GLU A 197 22.07 0.65 -8.23
C GLU A 197 23.16 -0.26 -8.79
N THR A 198 24.43 0.07 -8.58
CA THR A 198 25.56 -0.73 -9.10
C THR A 198 25.50 -2.18 -8.59
N LYS A 199 25.25 -2.36 -7.29
CA LYS A 199 25.15 -3.69 -6.69
C LYS A 199 23.95 -4.49 -7.20
N LEU A 200 22.83 -3.81 -7.47
CA LEU A 200 21.65 -4.44 -8.05
C LEU A 200 21.90 -4.91 -9.49
N VAL A 201 22.58 -4.08 -10.29
CA VAL A 201 22.95 -4.44 -11.67
C VAL A 201 23.93 -5.61 -11.71
N GLU A 202 24.91 -5.66 -10.79
CA GLU A 202 25.85 -6.76 -10.66
C GLU A 202 25.19 -8.07 -10.20
N TRP A 203 24.10 -7.97 -9.43
CA TRP A 203 23.37 -9.14 -8.89
C TRP A 203 22.37 -9.72 -9.90
N LEU A 204 21.79 -8.92 -10.80
CA LEU A 204 20.85 -9.34 -11.85
C LEU A 204 21.56 -10.05 -13.00
#